data_c3b4f5d1b054e9998c4ff856a04f81ca
#
_entry.id   c3b4f5d1b054e9998c4ff856a04f81ca
#
_cell.length_a   1.000
_cell.length_b   1.000
_cell.length_c   1.000
_cell.angle_alpha   90.00
_cell.angle_beta   90.00
_cell.angle_gamma   90.00
#
_symmetry.space_group_name_H-M   'P 1'
#
loop_
_entity.id
_entity.type
_entity.pdbx_description
1 polymer ?
#
loop_
_entity_poly.entity_id
_entity_poly.type
_entity_poly.pdbx_seq_one_letter_code
_entity_poly.pdbx_strand_id
1 'polypeptide(L)'
;AYWRQDVVPEPSVRAVALRQEPPPLLVAERVNATGSRRVKRLLLAEDYDGILQVAREQLEGNAHALDVCVALTERADERAQKKLALGVEAPLVIDSTEPEVHIAALELYPGRAVVNSINLENGTQKLAALLPAVVEHGAVVVALTIDEQGMALTAERKLAIARRIYDICTQEYGLAPEDLIVDVLTFPLTTGQ
;
A
#
# COMPACT_ATOMS: atom_id res chain seq x y z
N ALA A 1 -15.54 -6.87 -5.07
CA ALA A 1 -14.93 -5.54 -5.13
C ALA A 1 -14.70 -5.20 -6.58
N TYR A 2 -15.43 -4.22 -7.09
CA TYR A 2 -15.25 -3.73 -8.45
C TYR A 2 -14.22 -2.59 -8.40
N TRP A 3 -13.04 -2.83 -8.94
CA TRP A 3 -12.41 -1.76 -9.68
C TRP A 3 -13.44 -1.39 -10.73
N ARG A 4 -13.91 -0.16 -10.73
CA ARG A 4 -14.90 0.27 -11.72
C ARG A 4 -14.30 0.00 -13.09
N GLN A 5 -14.85 -0.99 -13.80
CA GLN A 5 -14.44 -1.34 -15.17
C GLN A 5 -14.67 -0.19 -16.16
N ASP A 6 -15.38 0.85 -15.74
CA ASP A 6 -15.84 1.95 -16.57
C ASP A 6 -14.93 3.18 -16.55
N VAL A 7 -13.92 3.21 -15.69
CA VAL A 7 -12.89 4.25 -15.72
C VAL A 7 -11.68 3.64 -16.41
N VAL A 8 -11.59 3.80 -17.71
CA VAL A 8 -10.35 3.59 -18.46
C VAL A 8 -9.39 4.66 -17.94
N PRO A 9 -8.34 4.31 -17.17
CA PRO A 9 -7.32 5.29 -16.83
C PRO A 9 -6.70 5.78 -18.13
N GLU A 10 -6.43 7.06 -18.22
CA GLU A 10 -5.52 7.60 -19.22
C GLU A 10 -4.27 6.72 -19.31
N PRO A 11 -3.64 6.56 -20.48
CA PRO A 11 -2.84 5.40 -20.89
C PRO A 11 -1.54 5.12 -20.16
N SER A 12 -1.31 5.69 -18.99
CA SER A 12 -0.06 5.49 -18.25
C SER A 12 -0.08 4.38 -17.20
N VAL A 13 -1.25 3.85 -16.83
CA VAL A 13 -1.35 2.80 -15.81
C VAL A 13 -2.20 1.64 -16.30
N ARG A 14 -1.63 0.44 -16.29
CA ARG A 14 -2.35 -0.78 -16.63
C ARG A 14 -3.42 -1.10 -15.59
N ALA A 15 -4.66 -1.28 -16.02
CA ALA A 15 -5.73 -1.72 -15.14
C ALA A 15 -5.48 -3.17 -14.68
N VAL A 16 -5.49 -3.39 -13.37
CA VAL A 16 -5.35 -4.71 -12.76
C VAL A 16 -6.50 -4.92 -11.78
N ALA A 17 -7.24 -6.01 -11.95
CA ALA A 17 -8.30 -6.37 -11.02
C ALA A 17 -7.70 -6.80 -9.66
N LEU A 18 -8.29 -6.37 -8.55
CA LEU A 18 -7.89 -6.87 -7.22
C LEU A 18 -8.11 -8.37 -7.09
N ARG A 19 -9.19 -8.86 -7.68
CA ARG A 19 -9.47 -10.30 -7.75
C ARG A 19 -8.93 -10.86 -9.05
N GLN A 20 -7.94 -11.73 -8.93
CA GLN A 20 -7.33 -12.41 -10.06
C GLN A 20 -8.01 -13.76 -10.35
N GLU A 21 -8.00 -14.15 -11.63
CA GLU A 21 -8.45 -15.47 -12.07
C GLU A 21 -7.38 -16.05 -13.02
N PRO A 22 -6.61 -17.06 -12.57
CA PRO A 22 -6.65 -17.69 -11.24
C PRO A 22 -6.03 -16.81 -10.14
N PRO A 23 -6.42 -16.97 -8.88
CA PRO A 23 -5.78 -16.31 -7.74
C PRO A 23 -4.36 -16.86 -7.52
N PRO A 24 -3.49 -16.14 -6.76
CA PRO A 24 -3.71 -14.88 -6.03
C PRO A 24 -3.34 -13.63 -6.83
N LEU A 25 -3.66 -12.43 -6.30
CA LEU A 25 -3.02 -11.18 -6.72
C LEU A 25 -1.56 -11.21 -6.27
N LEU A 26 -0.63 -11.02 -7.22
CA LEU A 26 0.80 -10.99 -6.93
C LEU A 26 1.28 -9.54 -6.77
N VAL A 27 1.63 -9.16 -5.56
CA VAL A 27 2.26 -7.88 -5.25
C VAL A 27 3.75 -8.12 -5.05
N ALA A 28 4.58 -7.50 -5.87
CA ALA A 28 6.03 -7.67 -5.80
C ALA A 28 6.65 -6.61 -4.88
N GLU A 29 7.52 -7.04 -3.97
CA GLU A 29 8.04 -6.25 -2.84
C GLU A 29 9.54 -5.90 -2.96
N ARG A 30 10.16 -6.00 -4.14
CA ARG A 30 11.60 -5.71 -4.25
C ARG A 30 11.94 -4.22 -4.32
N VAL A 31 10.97 -3.34 -4.58
CA VAL A 31 11.15 -1.88 -4.51
C VAL A 31 10.94 -1.39 -3.08
N ASN A 32 11.61 -2.05 -2.15
CA ASN A 32 11.53 -1.78 -0.72
C ASN A 32 12.94 -1.57 -0.17
N ALA A 33 13.24 -0.35 0.28
CA ALA A 33 14.57 0.04 0.78
C ALA A 33 14.93 -0.64 2.11
N THR A 34 13.94 -1.12 2.87
CA THR A 34 14.16 -1.83 4.13
C THR A 34 14.45 -3.32 3.89
N GLY A 35 13.83 -3.93 2.89
CA GLY A 35 13.97 -5.34 2.55
C GLY A 35 15.01 -5.65 1.46
N SER A 36 15.33 -4.70 0.57
CA SER A 36 16.22 -4.90 -0.57
C SER A 36 17.53 -4.13 -0.44
N ARG A 37 18.63 -4.85 -0.22
CA ARG A 37 19.99 -4.25 -0.22
C ARG A 37 20.32 -3.55 -1.54
N ARG A 38 19.80 -4.06 -2.68
CA ARG A 38 19.99 -3.44 -4.01
C ARG A 38 19.31 -2.09 -4.07
N VAL A 39 18.02 -2.01 -3.71
CA VAL A 39 17.26 -0.76 -3.71
C VAL A 39 17.81 0.25 -2.73
N LYS A 40 18.17 -0.18 -1.50
CA LYS A 40 18.81 0.70 -0.52
C LYS A 40 20.09 1.34 -1.07
N ARG A 41 20.95 0.58 -1.75
CA ARG A 41 22.17 1.11 -2.37
C ARG A 41 21.89 2.09 -3.49
N LEU A 42 20.91 1.79 -4.37
CA LEU A 42 20.50 2.66 -5.46
C LEU A 42 19.92 3.98 -4.93
N LEU A 43 19.11 3.90 -3.88
CA LEU A 43 18.50 5.05 -3.23
C LEU A 43 19.56 5.98 -2.60
N LEU A 44 20.56 5.39 -1.91
CA LEU A 44 21.68 6.15 -1.35
C LEU A 44 22.57 6.81 -2.42
N ALA A 45 22.64 6.22 -3.60
CA ALA A 45 23.36 6.75 -4.76
C ALA A 45 22.52 7.73 -5.61
N GLU A 46 21.27 7.98 -5.23
CA GLU A 46 20.28 8.75 -6.00
C GLU A 46 20.09 8.21 -7.44
N ASP A 47 20.33 6.90 -7.63
CA ASP A 47 20.13 6.20 -8.90
C ASP A 47 18.66 5.76 -9.05
N TYR A 48 17.81 6.73 -9.36
CA TYR A 48 16.35 6.50 -9.51
C TYR A 48 16.01 5.68 -10.76
N ASP A 49 16.84 5.75 -11.81
CA ASP A 49 16.66 4.92 -13.01
C ASP A 49 16.97 3.45 -12.71
N GLY A 50 17.97 3.19 -11.87
CA GLY A 50 18.24 1.86 -11.34
C GLY A 50 17.08 1.29 -10.52
N ILE A 51 16.43 2.13 -9.68
CA ILE A 51 15.24 1.73 -8.94
C ILE A 51 14.07 1.41 -9.88
N LEU A 52 13.84 2.25 -10.89
CA LEU A 52 12.83 2.01 -11.92
C LEU A 52 13.08 0.71 -12.69
N GLN A 53 14.35 0.38 -12.96
CA GLN A 53 14.71 -0.88 -13.57
C GLN A 53 14.36 -2.09 -12.68
N VAL A 54 14.57 -2.00 -11.36
CA VAL A 54 14.16 -3.04 -10.41
C VAL A 54 12.63 -3.23 -10.44
N ALA A 55 11.87 -2.15 -10.56
CA ALA A 55 10.42 -2.21 -10.68
C ALA A 55 9.99 -2.95 -11.96
N ARG A 56 10.59 -2.61 -13.10
CA ARG A 56 10.31 -3.26 -14.40
C ARG A 56 10.64 -4.75 -14.41
N GLU A 57 11.79 -5.15 -13.84
CA GLU A 57 12.17 -6.55 -13.70
C GLU A 57 11.12 -7.39 -12.95
N GLN A 58 10.42 -6.80 -11.98
CA GLN A 58 9.35 -7.49 -11.26
C GLN A 58 8.08 -7.64 -12.12
N LEU A 59 7.76 -6.63 -12.93
CA LEU A 59 6.62 -6.70 -13.85
C LEU A 59 6.87 -7.71 -14.98
N GLU A 60 8.10 -7.80 -15.49
CA GLU A 60 8.52 -8.85 -16.43
C GLU A 60 8.42 -10.24 -15.79
N GLY A 61 8.59 -10.34 -14.47
CA GLY A 61 8.36 -11.53 -13.66
C GLY A 61 6.89 -11.82 -13.35
N ASN A 62 5.94 -11.19 -14.05
CA ASN A 62 4.49 -11.35 -13.90
C ASN A 62 3.90 -10.82 -12.57
N ALA A 63 4.52 -9.85 -11.93
CA ALA A 63 3.85 -9.14 -10.84
C ALA A 63 2.63 -8.36 -11.37
N HIS A 64 1.56 -8.36 -10.59
CA HIS A 64 0.33 -7.63 -10.90
C HIS A 64 0.38 -6.18 -10.40
N ALA A 65 1.01 -5.98 -9.23
CA ALA A 65 1.21 -4.69 -8.60
C ALA A 65 2.60 -4.64 -7.96
N LEU A 66 3.07 -3.44 -7.65
CA LEU A 66 4.37 -3.22 -7.01
C LEU A 66 4.17 -2.57 -5.64
N ASP A 67 4.71 -3.20 -4.59
CA ASP A 67 4.87 -2.58 -3.29
C ASP A 67 6.10 -1.67 -3.32
N VAL A 68 5.92 -0.43 -2.88
CA VAL A 68 6.93 0.62 -2.96
C VAL A 68 7.15 1.24 -1.60
N CYS A 69 8.32 0.95 -1.02
CA CYS A 69 8.83 1.57 0.19
C CYS A 69 10.20 2.20 -0.10
N VAL A 70 10.23 3.51 -0.29
CA VAL A 70 11.46 4.28 -0.56
C VAL A 70 11.84 5.18 0.61
N ALA A 71 11.42 4.83 1.82
CA ALA A 71 11.85 5.46 3.05
C ALA A 71 13.23 4.92 3.46
N LEU A 72 14.19 5.81 3.65
CA LEU A 72 15.39 5.57 4.44
C LEU A 72 15.07 5.89 5.90
N THR A 73 15.77 5.27 6.84
CA THR A 73 15.50 5.18 8.28
C THR A 73 15.13 6.51 8.99
N GLU A 74 15.16 7.65 8.32
CA GLU A 74 14.79 8.96 8.86
C GLU A 74 14.25 9.92 7.77
N ARG A 75 14.02 9.44 6.54
CA ARG A 75 13.61 10.32 5.43
C ARG A 75 12.90 9.53 4.34
N ALA A 76 11.69 9.98 3.97
CA ALA A 76 11.06 9.57 2.72
C ALA A 76 11.79 10.21 1.53
N ASP A 77 12.07 9.44 0.48
CA ASP A 77 12.62 10.00 -0.74
C ASP A 77 11.50 10.30 -1.74
N GLU A 78 11.00 11.53 -1.67
CA GLU A 78 9.93 12.01 -2.55
C GLU A 78 10.30 11.93 -4.05
N ARG A 79 11.60 12.07 -4.39
CA ARG A 79 12.05 11.99 -5.79
C ARG A 79 11.94 10.55 -6.30
N ALA A 80 12.30 9.57 -5.48
CA ALA A 80 12.16 8.16 -5.83
C ALA A 80 10.68 7.78 -6.00
N GLN A 81 9.80 8.23 -5.09
CA GLN A 81 8.36 8.02 -5.20
C GLN A 81 7.79 8.63 -6.48
N LYS A 82 8.13 9.90 -6.76
CA LYS A 82 7.69 10.57 -7.98
C LYS A 82 8.16 9.86 -9.25
N LYS A 83 9.41 9.41 -9.28
CA LYS A 83 9.96 8.69 -10.42
C LYS A 83 9.23 7.36 -10.65
N LEU A 84 8.93 6.62 -9.58
CA LEU A 84 8.18 5.38 -9.64
C LEU A 84 6.72 5.62 -10.05
N ALA A 85 6.06 6.58 -9.45
CA ALA A 85 4.67 6.93 -9.74
C ALA A 85 4.45 7.27 -11.23
N LEU A 86 5.42 7.93 -11.86
CA LEU A 86 5.34 8.35 -13.26
C LEU A 86 6.05 7.40 -14.24
N GLY A 87 6.80 6.42 -13.75
CA GLY A 87 7.69 5.59 -14.57
C GLY A 87 7.30 4.13 -14.72
N VAL A 88 6.23 3.68 -14.04
CA VAL A 88 5.73 2.30 -14.11
C VAL A 88 4.25 2.26 -14.47
N GLU A 89 3.86 1.26 -15.27
CA GLU A 89 2.50 1.07 -15.76
C GLU A 89 1.65 0.15 -14.88
N ALA A 90 2.15 -0.26 -13.72
CA ALA A 90 1.44 -1.15 -12.81
C ALA A 90 0.87 -0.40 -11.61
N PRO A 91 -0.22 -0.90 -11.00
CA PRO A 91 -0.72 -0.37 -9.75
C PRO A 91 0.35 -0.38 -8.67
N LEU A 92 0.41 0.71 -7.89
CA LEU A 92 1.32 0.84 -6.76
C LEU A 92 0.61 0.55 -5.45
N VAL A 93 1.27 -0.22 -4.60
CA VAL A 93 1.01 -0.36 -3.18
C VAL A 93 2.03 0.52 -2.48
N ILE A 94 1.58 1.61 -1.88
CA ILE A 94 2.45 2.59 -1.23
C ILE A 94 2.64 2.18 0.22
N ASP A 95 3.86 1.76 0.56
CA ASP A 95 4.23 1.27 1.89
C ASP A 95 4.95 2.35 2.68
N SER A 96 4.29 2.86 3.70
CA SER A 96 4.83 3.84 4.64
C SER A 96 4.13 3.78 5.98
N THR A 97 4.83 4.20 7.04
CA THR A 97 4.27 4.45 8.37
C THR A 97 3.76 5.88 8.55
N GLU A 98 4.11 6.78 7.61
CA GLU A 98 3.86 8.22 7.72
C GLU A 98 2.72 8.67 6.80
N PRO A 99 1.63 9.27 7.35
CA PRO A 99 0.50 9.76 6.56
C PRO A 99 0.90 10.75 5.46
N GLU A 100 1.85 11.64 5.73
CA GLU A 100 2.31 12.66 4.80
C GLU A 100 2.95 12.05 3.54
N VAL A 101 3.65 10.93 3.71
CA VAL A 101 4.27 10.18 2.59
C VAL A 101 3.19 9.59 1.69
N HIS A 102 2.14 9.01 2.28
CA HIS A 102 1.00 8.50 1.52
C HIS A 102 0.28 9.61 0.76
N ILE A 103 -0.01 10.73 1.43
CA ILE A 103 -0.70 11.88 0.83
C ILE A 103 0.09 12.40 -0.37
N ALA A 104 1.38 12.68 -0.19
CA ALA A 104 2.25 13.15 -1.27
C ALA A 104 2.33 12.16 -2.45
N ALA A 105 2.32 10.85 -2.17
CA ALA A 105 2.31 9.83 -3.21
C ALA A 105 0.97 9.76 -3.95
N LEU A 106 -0.15 9.87 -3.24
CA LEU A 106 -1.50 9.89 -3.83
C LEU A 106 -1.70 11.10 -4.76
N GLU A 107 -1.20 12.28 -4.38
CA GLU A 107 -1.25 13.48 -5.21
C GLU A 107 -0.46 13.36 -6.52
N LEU A 108 0.58 12.55 -6.54
CA LEU A 108 1.47 12.38 -7.68
C LEU A 108 1.12 11.19 -8.57
N TYR A 109 0.46 10.16 -8.01
CA TYR A 109 0.20 8.93 -8.74
C TYR A 109 -1.08 9.04 -9.57
N PRO A 110 -1.00 8.91 -10.91
CA PRO A 110 -2.16 9.10 -11.79
C PRO A 110 -3.16 7.95 -11.76
N GLY A 111 -2.82 6.84 -11.09
CA GLY A 111 -3.66 5.65 -10.99
C GLY A 111 -4.34 5.54 -9.63
N ARG A 112 -5.08 4.44 -9.46
CA ARG A 112 -5.67 4.07 -8.18
C ARG A 112 -4.64 3.28 -7.35
N ALA A 113 -4.09 3.91 -6.32
CA ALA A 113 -3.11 3.30 -5.43
C ALA A 113 -3.76 2.41 -4.35
N VAL A 114 -2.96 1.53 -3.78
CA VAL A 114 -3.26 0.85 -2.51
C VAL A 114 -2.39 1.47 -1.43
N VAL A 115 -2.99 1.98 -0.37
CA VAL A 115 -2.30 2.50 0.82
C VAL A 115 -1.99 1.34 1.76
N ASN A 116 -0.72 1.06 2.02
CA ASN A 116 -0.22 0.06 2.94
C ASN A 116 0.55 0.77 4.06
N SER A 117 0.02 0.97 5.24
CA SER A 117 -1.25 0.50 5.76
C SER A 117 -1.81 1.44 6.85
N ILE A 118 -3.01 1.18 7.28
CA ILE A 118 -3.60 1.80 8.48
C ILE A 118 -3.74 0.79 9.61
N ASN A 119 -3.72 1.27 10.84
CA ASN A 119 -3.99 0.50 12.05
C ASN A 119 -4.41 1.44 13.18
N LEU A 120 -4.72 0.87 14.35
CA LEU A 120 -5.13 1.62 15.53
C LEU A 120 -4.08 1.60 16.65
N GLU A 121 -2.80 1.31 16.35
CA GLU A 121 -1.72 1.26 17.36
C GLU A 121 -1.61 2.57 18.16
N ASN A 122 -1.79 3.71 17.50
CA ASN A 122 -1.81 5.04 18.10
C ASN A 122 -3.22 5.65 18.12
N GLY A 123 -4.26 4.82 18.26
CA GLY A 123 -5.65 5.27 18.18
C GLY A 123 -6.03 5.72 16.76
N THR A 124 -6.90 6.72 16.67
CA THR A 124 -7.47 7.17 15.39
C THR A 124 -6.73 8.32 14.72
N GLN A 125 -5.66 8.84 15.33
CA GLN A 125 -5.00 10.07 14.85
C GLN A 125 -4.42 9.93 13.43
N LYS A 126 -3.71 8.83 13.15
CA LYS A 126 -3.16 8.57 11.81
C LYS A 126 -4.26 8.35 10.77
N LEU A 127 -5.35 7.68 11.16
CA LEU A 127 -6.50 7.49 10.29
C LEU A 127 -7.14 8.84 9.94
N ALA A 128 -7.34 9.72 10.91
CA ALA A 128 -7.91 11.04 10.71
C ALA A 128 -7.06 11.92 9.76
N ALA A 129 -5.74 11.77 9.81
CA ALA A 129 -4.84 12.49 8.91
C ALA A 129 -4.87 11.95 7.48
N LEU A 130 -5.01 10.62 7.30
CA LEU A 130 -4.83 9.95 6.01
C LEU A 130 -6.12 9.67 5.25
N LEU A 131 -7.19 9.23 5.94
CA LEU A 131 -8.43 8.79 5.29
C LEU A 131 -9.11 9.85 4.39
N PRO A 132 -9.10 11.16 4.71
CA PRO A 132 -9.62 12.16 3.78
C PRO A 132 -8.97 12.11 2.40
N ALA A 133 -7.63 12.01 2.34
CA ALA A 133 -6.91 11.90 1.07
C ALA A 133 -7.16 10.55 0.38
N VAL A 134 -7.27 9.46 1.13
CA VAL A 134 -7.62 8.13 0.59
C VAL A 134 -8.96 8.18 -0.15
N VAL A 135 -9.98 8.80 0.46
CA VAL A 135 -11.32 8.92 -0.12
C VAL A 135 -11.30 9.87 -1.31
N GLU A 136 -10.62 11.02 -1.20
CA GLU A 136 -10.51 12.01 -2.28
C GLU A 136 -9.88 11.42 -3.54
N HIS A 137 -8.81 10.65 -3.39
CA HIS A 137 -8.10 10.01 -4.51
C HIS A 137 -8.69 8.64 -4.92
N GLY A 138 -9.75 8.17 -4.24
CA GLY A 138 -10.38 6.88 -4.51
C GLY A 138 -9.43 5.69 -4.33
N ALA A 139 -8.46 5.80 -3.41
CA ALA A 139 -7.48 4.78 -3.15
C ALA A 139 -8.09 3.59 -2.38
N VAL A 140 -7.44 2.44 -2.49
CA VAL A 140 -7.70 1.25 -1.66
C VAL A 140 -6.82 1.31 -0.42
N VAL A 141 -7.28 0.78 0.70
CA VAL A 141 -6.54 0.80 1.96
C VAL A 141 -6.39 -0.61 2.53
N VAL A 142 -5.19 -0.95 2.97
CA VAL A 142 -4.90 -2.14 3.78
C VAL A 142 -5.01 -1.76 5.24
N ALA A 143 -5.83 -2.49 6.00
CA ALA A 143 -6.04 -2.32 7.44
C ALA A 143 -5.47 -3.50 8.21
N LEU A 144 -4.47 -3.24 9.05
CA LEU A 144 -3.87 -4.25 9.92
C LEU A 144 -4.68 -4.42 11.20
N THR A 145 -4.85 -5.66 11.66
CA THR A 145 -5.53 -5.97 12.92
C THR A 145 -4.65 -5.71 14.16
N ILE A 146 -4.25 -4.45 14.29
CA ILE A 146 -3.43 -3.89 15.38
C ILE A 146 -4.21 -2.75 16.04
N ASP A 147 -4.26 -2.72 17.36
CA ASP A 147 -4.82 -1.63 18.16
C ASP A 147 -3.83 -1.13 19.23
N GLU A 148 -4.28 -0.29 20.13
CA GLU A 148 -3.50 0.32 21.22
C GLU A 148 -2.87 -0.71 22.16
N GLN A 149 -3.33 -1.96 22.14
CA GLN A 149 -2.77 -3.08 22.89
C GLN A 149 -1.79 -3.92 22.06
N GLY A 150 -1.52 -3.51 20.82
CA GLY A 150 -0.67 -4.22 19.86
C GLY A 150 -1.43 -5.19 18.97
N MET A 151 -0.70 -6.08 18.33
CA MET A 151 -1.21 -7.02 17.35
C MET A 151 -2.17 -8.04 17.96
N ALA A 152 -3.30 -8.29 17.29
CA ALA A 152 -4.27 -9.28 17.72
C ALA A 152 -3.78 -10.71 17.44
N LEU A 153 -3.81 -11.57 18.45
CA LEU A 153 -3.39 -12.97 18.34
C LEU A 153 -4.57 -13.95 18.20
N THR A 154 -5.77 -13.57 18.68
CA THR A 154 -6.95 -14.43 18.61
C THR A 154 -7.93 -13.97 17.52
N ALA A 155 -8.72 -14.91 17.00
CA ALA A 155 -9.72 -14.64 15.98
C ALA A 155 -10.75 -13.60 16.43
N GLU A 156 -11.21 -13.69 17.69
CA GLU A 156 -12.20 -12.76 18.27
C GLU A 156 -11.64 -11.34 18.31
N ARG A 157 -10.39 -11.19 18.74
CA ARG A 157 -9.76 -9.88 18.81
C ARG A 157 -9.47 -9.31 17.42
N LYS A 158 -8.99 -10.12 16.48
CA LYS A 158 -8.82 -9.72 15.08
C LYS A 158 -10.13 -9.21 14.48
N LEU A 159 -11.22 -9.93 14.70
CA LEU A 159 -12.55 -9.54 14.24
C LEU A 159 -13.02 -8.22 14.89
N ALA A 160 -12.79 -8.05 16.19
CA ALA A 160 -13.18 -6.83 16.90
C ALA A 160 -12.43 -5.60 16.36
N ILE A 161 -11.12 -5.71 16.15
CA ILE A 161 -10.32 -4.61 15.59
C ILE A 161 -10.73 -4.34 14.13
N ALA A 162 -10.90 -5.39 13.32
CA ALA A 162 -11.33 -5.25 11.94
C ALA A 162 -12.68 -4.52 11.81
N ARG A 163 -13.65 -4.86 12.67
CA ARG A 163 -14.95 -4.16 12.73
C ARG A 163 -14.79 -2.70 13.11
N ARG A 164 -13.98 -2.41 14.15
CA ARG A 164 -13.72 -1.02 14.58
C ARG A 164 -13.12 -0.19 13.46
N ILE A 165 -12.11 -0.72 12.74
CA ILE A 165 -11.52 -0.01 11.59
C ILE A 165 -12.54 0.13 10.45
N TYR A 166 -13.31 -0.92 10.18
CA TYR A 166 -14.36 -0.90 9.15
C TYR A 166 -15.38 0.21 9.43
N ASP A 167 -15.89 0.29 10.66
CA ASP A 167 -16.88 1.29 11.05
C ASP A 167 -16.31 2.72 10.92
N ILE A 168 -15.08 2.96 11.37
CA ILE A 168 -14.41 4.24 11.18
C ILE A 168 -14.29 4.58 9.69
N CYS A 169 -13.71 3.70 8.90
CA CYS A 169 -13.47 3.97 7.47
C CYS A 169 -14.76 4.22 6.70
N THR A 170 -15.80 3.41 6.94
CA THR A 170 -17.03 3.46 6.12
C THR A 170 -18.05 4.48 6.64
N GLN A 171 -18.24 4.58 7.96
CA GLN A 171 -19.30 5.40 8.55
C GLN A 171 -18.82 6.83 8.84
N GLU A 172 -17.56 7.01 9.28
CA GLU A 172 -17.06 8.34 9.59
C GLU A 172 -16.44 9.04 8.38
N TYR A 173 -15.73 8.28 7.52
CA TYR A 173 -15.01 8.85 6.37
C TYR A 173 -15.63 8.54 5.01
N GLY A 174 -16.63 7.65 4.94
CA GLY A 174 -17.34 7.36 3.70
C GLY A 174 -16.53 6.52 2.70
N LEU A 175 -15.50 5.80 3.15
CA LEU A 175 -14.78 4.85 2.31
C LEU A 175 -15.73 3.74 1.86
N ALA A 176 -15.70 3.38 0.57
CA ALA A 176 -16.49 2.26 0.09
C ALA A 176 -15.99 0.93 0.70
N PRO A 177 -16.88 0.04 1.17
CA PRO A 177 -16.48 -1.21 1.82
C PRO A 177 -15.54 -2.07 0.98
N GLU A 178 -15.70 -2.05 -0.34
CA GLU A 178 -14.87 -2.77 -1.31
C GLU A 178 -13.45 -2.21 -1.45
N ASP A 179 -13.19 -1.03 -0.91
CA ASP A 179 -11.90 -0.36 -0.94
C ASP A 179 -11.08 -0.61 0.34
N LEU A 180 -11.62 -1.40 1.26
CA LEU A 180 -10.94 -1.81 2.48
C LEU A 180 -10.49 -3.27 2.40
N ILE A 181 -9.19 -3.51 2.50
CA ILE A 181 -8.58 -4.84 2.59
C ILE A 181 -8.15 -5.05 4.04
N VAL A 182 -8.69 -6.07 4.69
CA VAL A 182 -8.28 -6.41 6.08
C VAL A 182 -7.17 -7.44 6.05
N ASP A 183 -6.01 -7.09 6.60
CA ASP A 183 -4.91 -8.01 6.87
C ASP A 183 -5.01 -8.52 8.32
N VAL A 184 -5.23 -9.81 8.44
CA VAL A 184 -5.34 -10.49 9.75
C VAL A 184 -3.99 -10.90 10.34
N LEU A 185 -2.89 -10.54 9.71
CA LEU A 185 -1.52 -10.75 10.18
C LEU A 185 -1.24 -12.23 10.52
N THR A 186 -1.09 -13.05 9.48
CA THR A 186 -0.68 -14.45 9.62
C THR A 186 0.85 -14.56 9.50
N PHE A 187 1.48 -15.29 10.42
CA PHE A 187 2.93 -15.49 10.42
C PHE A 187 3.29 -16.91 10.02
N PRO A 188 4.49 -17.12 9.42
CA PRO A 188 5.01 -18.46 9.19
C PRO A 188 5.13 -19.24 10.50
N LEU A 189 4.84 -20.56 10.46
CA LEU A 189 5.00 -21.43 11.64
C LEU A 189 6.42 -21.48 12.18
N THR A 190 7.41 -21.11 11.37
CA THR A 190 8.84 -21.07 11.73
C THR A 190 9.21 -19.88 12.62
N THR A 191 8.34 -18.90 12.84
CA THR A 191 8.62 -17.74 13.69
C THR A 191 8.45 -18.01 15.18
N GLY A 192 7.99 -19.20 15.59
CA GLY A 192 7.92 -19.63 16.99
C GLY A 192 6.91 -18.92 17.86
N GLN A 193 5.89 -18.28 17.26
CA GLN A 193 4.76 -17.65 17.96
C GLN A 193 3.54 -18.54 17.97
#